data_e8f3aac6c7f8adf56085d53ea38b4d9a
#
_entry.id   e8f3aac6c7f8adf56085d53ea38b4d9a
#
_cell.length_a   1.000
_cell.length_b   1.000
_cell.length_c   1.000
_cell.angle_alpha   90.00
_cell.angle_beta   90.00
_cell.angle_gamma   90.00
#
_symmetry.space_group_name_H-M   'P 1'
#
loop_
_entity.id
_entity.type
_entity.pdbx_description
1 polymer ?
#
loop_
_entity_poly.entity_id
_entity_poly.type
_entity_poly.pdbx_seq_one_letter_code
_entity_poly.pdbx_strand_id
1 'polypeptide(L)'
;MPGYDSNRKEVPHMANHIQCCFARYEKKYWLTPAQQQALLAATESRLVKDRYGAYTICNIYYDTPDYRLIRASLEKPVYKEKLRVRSYGVPREDDPVFVELKKKFDGVVYKRRITTTLPEAGPLLAGKDAGAAFGQIGREIGYFQSFYHTAPRVFIGYDRLAFAGAEDPRVRITFDGNLRWRDTDLDLRPGDGGAPLLGDDRVLMEIKLPGAAPLWLSRLLSELSVFPTSFSKYGACYSRYLLPRACAENSLKEADHCA
;
A
#
# COMPACT_ATOMS: atom_id res chain seq x y z
N MET A 1 17.52 -51.93 28.47
CA MET A 1 18.15 -50.70 27.96
C MET A 1 17.66 -50.50 26.56
N PRO A 2 16.68 -49.62 26.27
CA PRO A 2 16.35 -49.21 24.90
C PRO A 2 16.98 -47.85 24.62
N GLY A 3 17.45 -47.73 23.39
CA GLY A 3 18.22 -46.63 22.85
C GLY A 3 17.46 -45.34 22.71
N TYR A 4 18.17 -44.27 22.89
CA TYR A 4 17.78 -42.88 22.71
C TYR A 4 17.86 -42.55 21.22
N ASP A 5 16.72 -42.27 20.59
CA ASP A 5 16.63 -41.87 19.20
C ASP A 5 16.81 -40.32 19.10
N SER A 6 18.01 -39.91 18.66
CA SER A 6 18.43 -38.53 18.51
C SER A 6 18.26 -38.11 17.05
N ASN A 7 17.02 -37.82 16.59
CA ASN A 7 16.82 -37.23 15.29
C ASN A 7 15.66 -36.21 15.29
N ARG A 8 15.75 -35.19 16.15
CA ARG A 8 14.96 -33.97 15.98
C ARG A 8 15.76 -32.99 15.12
N LYS A 9 15.41 -32.91 13.85
CA LYS A 9 15.88 -31.81 12.99
C LYS A 9 15.31 -30.51 13.55
N GLU A 10 16.21 -29.71 14.12
CA GLU A 10 15.92 -28.32 14.47
C GLU A 10 15.55 -27.54 13.20
N VAL A 11 14.35 -27.04 13.15
CA VAL A 11 13.91 -26.07 12.15
C VAL A 11 14.61 -24.75 12.50
N PRO A 12 15.41 -24.16 11.60
CA PRO A 12 16.07 -22.89 11.92
C PRO A 12 14.99 -21.82 12.09
N HIS A 13 14.88 -21.27 13.28
CA HIS A 13 14.21 -20.02 13.56
C HIS A 13 14.87 -18.94 12.69
N MET A 14 14.27 -18.63 11.53
CA MET A 14 14.64 -17.43 10.80
C MET A 14 14.29 -16.23 11.68
N ALA A 15 15.29 -15.70 12.34
CA ALA A 15 15.22 -14.40 12.99
C ALA A 15 14.86 -13.37 11.88
N ASN A 16 13.62 -12.92 11.89
CA ASN A 16 13.16 -11.79 11.07
C ASN A 16 13.95 -10.55 11.50
N HIS A 17 15.07 -10.29 10.84
CA HIS A 17 15.74 -9.00 10.92
C HIS A 17 14.80 -7.93 10.38
N ILE A 18 14.03 -7.31 11.26
CA ILE A 18 13.24 -6.12 10.96
C ILE A 18 14.22 -4.98 10.76
N GLN A 19 14.57 -4.73 9.51
CA GLN A 19 15.39 -3.59 9.16
C GLN A 19 14.54 -2.33 9.22
N CYS A 20 14.59 -1.61 10.35
CA CYS A 20 13.68 -0.52 10.71
C CYS A 20 13.97 0.84 10.05
N CYS A 21 15.15 1.05 9.46
CA CYS A 21 15.52 2.33 8.85
C CYS A 21 16.17 2.11 7.48
N PHE A 22 15.49 2.54 6.42
CA PHE A 22 16.06 2.66 5.09
C PHE A 22 15.93 4.11 4.64
N ALA A 23 17.06 4.78 4.40
CA ALA A 23 17.08 5.94 3.54
C ALA A 23 16.83 5.46 2.11
N ARG A 24 15.58 5.42 1.70
CA ARG A 24 15.18 5.09 0.32
C ARG A 24 14.48 6.27 -0.30
N TYR A 25 14.96 6.65 -1.46
CA TYR A 25 14.27 7.62 -2.29
C TYR A 25 13.18 6.89 -3.10
N GLU A 26 11.95 7.36 -2.96
CA GLU A 26 10.81 6.88 -3.74
C GLU A 26 10.32 8.02 -4.62
N LYS A 27 10.35 7.81 -5.93
CA LYS A 27 9.80 8.75 -6.92
C LYS A 27 8.72 8.07 -7.73
N LYS A 28 7.72 8.84 -8.11
CA LYS A 28 6.57 8.39 -8.88
C LYS A 28 6.50 9.10 -10.21
N TYR A 29 5.96 8.40 -11.20
CA TYR A 29 5.86 8.89 -12.56
C TYR A 29 4.56 8.39 -13.18
N TRP A 30 3.92 9.23 -13.99
CA TRP A 30 2.86 8.77 -14.85
C TRP A 30 3.42 8.41 -16.22
N LEU A 31 3.04 7.24 -16.72
CA LEU A 31 3.38 6.77 -18.05
C LEU A 31 2.11 6.50 -18.85
N THR A 32 2.15 6.82 -20.13
CA THR A 32 1.25 6.21 -21.10
C THR A 32 1.63 4.75 -21.32
N PRO A 33 0.74 3.89 -21.82
CA PRO A 33 1.08 2.51 -22.20
C PRO A 33 2.27 2.43 -23.15
N ALA A 34 2.36 3.35 -24.11
CA ALA A 34 3.48 3.42 -25.05
C ALA A 34 4.82 3.74 -24.37
N GLN A 35 4.84 4.71 -23.43
CA GLN A 35 6.03 5.02 -22.63
C GLN A 35 6.45 3.83 -21.75
N GLN A 36 5.49 3.12 -21.16
CA GLN A 36 5.78 1.92 -20.37
C GLN A 36 6.41 0.84 -21.25
N GLN A 37 5.87 0.57 -22.41
CA GLN A 37 6.40 -0.43 -23.34
C GLN A 37 7.81 -0.07 -23.82
N ALA A 38 8.04 1.18 -24.18
CA ALA A 38 9.35 1.69 -24.59
C ALA A 38 10.39 1.55 -23.47
N LEU A 39 10.00 1.93 -22.23
CA LEU A 39 10.87 1.81 -21.06
C LEU A 39 11.23 0.34 -20.78
N LEU A 40 10.26 -0.56 -20.80
CA LEU A 40 10.50 -1.99 -20.56
C LEU A 40 11.43 -2.59 -21.63
N ALA A 41 11.22 -2.27 -22.92
CA ALA A 41 12.09 -2.69 -24.00
C ALA A 41 13.54 -2.19 -23.82
N ALA A 42 13.71 -0.90 -23.47
CA ALA A 42 15.03 -0.32 -23.28
C ALA A 42 15.76 -0.82 -22.00
N THR A 43 15.04 -1.48 -21.09
CA THR A 43 15.62 -1.96 -19.81
C THR A 43 15.64 -3.47 -19.67
N GLU A 44 15.38 -4.21 -20.72
CA GLU A 44 15.29 -5.69 -20.70
C GLU A 44 16.52 -6.36 -20.09
N SER A 45 17.74 -5.87 -20.42
CA SER A 45 18.99 -6.39 -19.86
C SER A 45 19.34 -5.84 -18.47
N ARG A 46 18.63 -4.83 -17.98
CA ARG A 46 18.92 -4.10 -16.74
C ARG A 46 17.94 -4.38 -15.60
N LEU A 47 16.78 -4.93 -15.94
CA LEU A 47 15.72 -5.21 -14.99
C LEU A 47 15.35 -6.69 -15.02
N VAL A 48 15.27 -7.29 -13.85
CA VAL A 48 14.78 -8.66 -13.65
C VAL A 48 13.37 -8.60 -13.11
N LYS A 49 12.45 -9.25 -13.82
CA LYS A 49 11.06 -9.35 -13.38
C LYS A 49 10.96 -10.10 -12.05
N ASP A 50 10.11 -9.63 -11.15
CA ASP A 50 9.81 -10.33 -9.91
C ASP A 50 9.23 -11.73 -10.21
N ARG A 51 9.55 -12.69 -9.36
CA ARG A 51 9.10 -14.10 -9.48
C ARG A 51 7.58 -14.27 -9.53
N TYR A 52 6.84 -13.30 -9.02
CA TYR A 52 5.37 -13.34 -9.01
C TYR A 52 4.72 -12.85 -10.30
N GLY A 53 5.49 -12.31 -11.25
CA GLY A 53 4.96 -11.81 -12.52
C GLY A 53 4.04 -10.61 -12.37
N ALA A 54 2.86 -10.69 -13.00
CA ALA A 54 1.77 -9.74 -12.82
C ALA A 54 0.85 -10.24 -11.72
N TYR A 55 0.50 -9.38 -10.77
CA TYR A 55 -0.39 -9.73 -9.67
C TYR A 55 -1.22 -8.52 -9.21
N THR A 56 -2.41 -8.84 -8.74
CA THR A 56 -3.30 -7.82 -8.16
C THR A 56 -2.92 -7.53 -6.72
N ILE A 57 -2.99 -6.26 -6.35
CA ILE A 57 -2.89 -5.81 -4.96
C ILE A 57 -4.24 -5.25 -4.54
N CYS A 58 -4.79 -5.83 -3.49
CA CYS A 58 -6.02 -5.38 -2.85
C CYS A 58 -5.69 -4.66 -1.54
N ASN A 59 -6.32 -3.51 -1.28
CA ASN A 59 -6.12 -2.78 -0.04
C ASN A 59 -7.44 -2.24 0.48
N ILE A 60 -7.64 -2.31 1.80
CA ILE A 60 -8.66 -1.55 2.50
C ILE A 60 -7.96 -0.52 3.36
N TYR A 61 -8.27 0.75 3.14
CA TYR A 61 -7.78 1.85 3.96
C TYR A 61 -8.76 2.12 5.10
N TYR A 62 -8.20 2.31 6.28
CA TYR A 62 -8.89 2.65 7.50
C TYR A 62 -8.73 4.14 7.78
N ASP A 63 -9.83 4.80 8.12
CA ASP A 63 -9.86 6.22 8.44
C ASP A 63 -11.01 6.51 9.43
N THR A 64 -11.02 7.70 9.99
CA THR A 64 -12.11 8.20 10.82
C THR A 64 -13.38 8.42 9.99
N PRO A 65 -14.58 8.55 10.64
CA PRO A 65 -15.82 8.83 9.93
C PRO A 65 -15.78 10.06 9.03
N ASP A 66 -15.02 11.06 9.42
CA ASP A 66 -14.83 12.33 8.71
C ASP A 66 -13.58 12.37 7.81
N TYR A 67 -12.95 11.22 7.58
CA TYR A 67 -11.73 11.10 6.76
C TYR A 67 -10.54 11.96 7.24
N ARG A 68 -10.39 12.13 8.54
CA ARG A 68 -9.36 13.01 9.15
C ARG A 68 -7.94 12.68 8.69
N LEU A 69 -7.58 11.38 8.60
CA LEU A 69 -6.22 10.96 8.28
C LEU A 69 -5.85 11.29 6.84
N ILE A 70 -6.77 11.08 5.89
CA ILE A 70 -6.47 11.39 4.49
C ILE A 70 -6.54 12.90 4.24
N ARG A 71 -7.47 13.63 4.85
CA ARG A 71 -7.52 15.10 4.78
C ARG A 71 -6.19 15.69 5.25
N ALA A 72 -5.80 15.37 6.48
CA ALA A 72 -4.51 15.79 7.02
C ALA A 72 -3.33 15.39 6.11
N SER A 73 -3.35 14.18 5.55
CA SER A 73 -2.27 13.73 4.65
C SER A 73 -2.15 14.56 3.36
N LEU A 74 -3.25 15.13 2.86
CA LEU A 74 -3.27 15.97 1.65
C LEU A 74 -2.67 17.36 1.88
N GLU A 75 -2.79 17.89 3.08
CA GLU A 75 -2.20 19.18 3.52
C GLU A 75 -0.66 19.11 3.63
N LYS A 76 -0.07 17.93 3.42
CA LYS A 76 1.39 17.70 3.48
C LYS A 76 2.03 18.09 4.82
N PRO A 77 1.44 17.71 5.97
CA PRO A 77 1.96 18.08 7.28
C PRO A 77 3.31 17.42 7.55
N VAL A 78 4.01 17.92 8.56
CA VAL A 78 5.27 17.33 9.04
C VAL A 78 5.06 15.86 9.48
N TYR A 79 3.93 15.59 10.17
CA TYR A 79 3.55 14.24 10.61
C TYR A 79 2.25 13.77 10.00
N LYS A 80 2.23 12.52 9.51
CA LYS A 80 1.02 11.86 9.01
C LYS A 80 1.08 10.35 9.11
N GLU A 81 -0.09 9.75 9.23
CA GLU A 81 -0.27 8.31 9.36
C GLU A 81 -1.28 7.77 8.35
N LYS A 82 -1.16 6.48 8.04
CA LYS A 82 -2.15 5.72 7.25
C LYS A 82 -2.16 4.28 7.71
N LEU A 83 -3.34 3.76 7.98
CA LEU A 83 -3.57 2.35 8.28
C LEU A 83 -4.27 1.69 7.11
N ARG A 84 -3.83 0.48 6.74
CA ARG A 84 -4.49 -0.35 5.74
C ARG A 84 -4.29 -1.83 5.99
N VAL A 85 -5.21 -2.62 5.51
CA VAL A 85 -5.03 -4.06 5.30
C VAL A 85 -4.77 -4.31 3.83
N ARG A 86 -3.82 -5.20 3.53
CA ARG A 86 -3.42 -5.53 2.16
C ARG A 86 -3.39 -7.03 1.96
N SER A 87 -3.81 -7.48 0.77
CA SER A 87 -3.54 -8.82 0.25
C SER A 87 -2.90 -8.77 -1.14
N TYR A 88 -2.32 -9.86 -1.53
CA TYR A 88 -1.86 -10.14 -2.89
C TYR A 88 -2.87 -11.07 -3.54
N GLY A 89 -3.71 -10.51 -4.41
CA GLY A 89 -4.93 -11.15 -4.89
C GLY A 89 -6.08 -11.10 -3.88
N VAL A 90 -7.17 -11.77 -4.23
CA VAL A 90 -8.34 -11.95 -3.34
C VAL A 90 -8.02 -13.06 -2.34
N PRO A 91 -7.95 -12.77 -1.03
CA PRO A 91 -7.52 -13.76 -0.04
C PRO A 91 -8.65 -14.73 0.29
N ARG A 92 -8.30 -15.98 0.54
CA ARG A 92 -9.11 -16.95 1.28
C ARG A 92 -9.01 -16.66 2.78
N GLU A 93 -9.76 -17.38 3.58
CA GLU A 93 -9.81 -17.15 5.03
C GLU A 93 -8.45 -17.33 5.72
N ASP A 94 -7.68 -18.34 5.29
CA ASP A 94 -6.37 -18.68 5.86
C ASP A 94 -5.19 -18.02 5.12
N ASP A 95 -5.46 -17.28 4.04
CA ASP A 95 -4.40 -16.63 3.28
C ASP A 95 -3.78 -15.46 4.06
N PRO A 96 -2.48 -15.22 3.89
CA PRO A 96 -1.81 -14.13 4.59
C PRO A 96 -2.30 -12.77 4.10
N VAL A 97 -2.68 -11.93 5.05
CA VAL A 97 -2.93 -10.51 4.86
C VAL A 97 -1.94 -9.68 5.67
N PHE A 98 -1.79 -8.43 5.30
CA PHE A 98 -0.79 -7.54 5.86
C PHE A 98 -1.47 -6.31 6.45
N VAL A 99 -1.46 -6.18 7.77
CA VAL A 99 -1.87 -4.95 8.45
C VAL A 99 -0.67 -4.01 8.44
N GLU A 100 -0.81 -2.87 7.79
CA GLU A 100 0.28 -1.92 7.57
C GLU A 100 -0.05 -0.55 8.13
N LEU A 101 0.73 -0.09 9.12
CA LEU A 101 0.72 1.28 9.61
C LEU A 101 1.93 2.02 9.04
N LYS A 102 1.68 3.04 8.24
CA LYS A 102 2.70 3.91 7.67
C LYS A 102 2.64 5.26 8.36
N LYS A 103 3.73 5.62 9.02
CA LYS A 103 3.96 6.94 9.62
C LYS A 103 4.98 7.69 8.77
N LYS A 104 4.79 8.99 8.61
CA LYS A 104 5.80 9.87 8.00
C LYS A 104 5.99 11.07 8.92
N PHE A 105 7.23 11.29 9.31
CA PHE A 105 7.64 12.45 10.11
C PHE A 105 8.84 13.11 9.45
N ASP A 106 8.75 14.39 9.18
CA ASP A 106 9.81 15.21 8.58
C ASP A 106 10.53 14.52 7.40
N GLY A 107 9.74 14.04 6.44
CA GLY A 107 10.28 13.32 5.26
C GLY A 107 10.59 11.85 5.50
N VAL A 108 10.91 11.42 6.72
CA VAL A 108 11.26 10.04 7.07
C VAL A 108 10.00 9.16 7.14
N VAL A 109 10.07 7.99 6.53
CA VAL A 109 8.96 7.05 6.49
C VAL A 109 9.24 5.85 7.40
N TYR A 110 8.35 5.63 8.35
CA TYR A 110 8.32 4.45 9.22
C TYR A 110 7.18 3.55 8.76
N LYS A 111 7.51 2.32 8.40
CA LYS A 111 6.52 1.31 8.00
C LYS A 111 6.51 0.18 9.01
N ARG A 112 5.36 -0.03 9.63
CA ARG A 112 5.08 -1.17 10.50
C ARG A 112 4.19 -2.15 9.75
N ARG A 113 4.48 -3.45 9.87
CA ARG A 113 3.69 -4.49 9.20
C ARG A 113 3.54 -5.70 10.11
N ILE A 114 2.33 -6.20 10.19
CA ILE A 114 1.98 -7.51 10.73
C ILE A 114 1.56 -8.38 9.56
N THR A 115 2.02 -9.63 9.53
CA THR A 115 1.50 -10.68 8.67
C THR A 115 0.58 -11.55 9.51
N THR A 116 -0.66 -11.73 9.08
CA THR A 116 -1.70 -12.45 9.81
C THR A 116 -2.79 -12.90 8.83
N THR A 117 -3.89 -13.48 9.31
CA THR A 117 -5.09 -13.78 8.53
C THR A 117 -6.18 -12.74 8.75
N LEU A 118 -7.24 -12.74 7.90
CA LEU A 118 -8.36 -11.80 8.10
C LEU A 118 -9.09 -12.01 9.43
N PRO A 119 -9.40 -13.25 9.87
CA PRO A 119 -10.02 -13.50 11.18
C PRO A 119 -9.18 -12.97 12.34
N GLU A 120 -7.86 -13.16 12.31
CA GLU A 120 -6.95 -12.70 13.37
C GLU A 120 -6.77 -11.18 13.37
N ALA A 121 -6.77 -10.52 12.20
CA ALA A 121 -6.68 -9.08 12.08
C ALA A 121 -7.94 -8.36 12.59
N GLY A 122 -9.11 -8.99 12.47
CA GLY A 122 -10.41 -8.39 12.78
C GLY A 122 -10.48 -7.76 14.18
N PRO A 123 -10.19 -8.47 15.28
CA PRO A 123 -10.21 -7.91 16.62
C PRO A 123 -9.29 -6.72 16.81
N LEU A 124 -8.06 -6.79 16.27
CA LEU A 124 -7.08 -5.68 16.32
C LEU A 124 -7.60 -4.44 15.59
N LEU A 125 -8.17 -4.63 14.40
CA LEU A 125 -8.70 -3.54 13.58
C LEU A 125 -10.03 -2.98 14.09
N ALA A 126 -10.75 -3.74 14.90
CA ALA A 126 -11.94 -3.28 15.61
C ALA A 126 -11.61 -2.52 16.92
N GLY A 127 -10.34 -2.29 17.23
CA GLY A 127 -9.90 -1.61 18.44
C GLY A 127 -10.04 -2.45 19.72
N LYS A 128 -10.24 -3.78 19.59
CA LYS A 128 -10.23 -4.70 20.73
C LYS A 128 -8.79 -4.91 21.18
N ASP A 129 -8.60 -5.24 22.47
CA ASP A 129 -7.27 -5.48 23.04
C ASP A 129 -6.65 -6.81 22.52
N ALA A 130 -6.37 -6.82 21.23
CA ALA A 130 -5.69 -7.93 20.56
C ALA A 130 -4.24 -7.58 20.16
N GLY A 131 -3.81 -6.35 20.43
CA GLY A 131 -2.49 -5.86 20.01
C GLY A 131 -1.32 -6.61 20.66
N ALA A 132 -1.49 -7.12 21.88
CA ALA A 132 -0.45 -7.84 22.60
C ALA A 132 0.00 -9.12 21.88
N ALA A 133 -0.91 -9.84 21.22
CA ALA A 133 -0.62 -11.06 20.45
C ALA A 133 0.38 -10.83 19.30
N PHE A 134 0.45 -9.61 18.76
CA PHE A 134 1.33 -9.22 17.67
C PHE A 134 2.55 -8.41 18.10
N GLY A 135 2.93 -8.49 19.39
CA GLY A 135 4.10 -7.81 19.93
C GLY A 135 4.04 -6.29 19.87
N GLN A 136 5.19 -5.63 19.69
CA GLN A 136 5.29 -4.17 19.69
C GLN A 136 4.45 -3.54 18.57
N ILE A 137 4.50 -4.08 17.35
CA ILE A 137 3.77 -3.51 16.20
C ILE A 137 2.26 -3.61 16.43
N GLY A 138 1.79 -4.73 17.01
CA GLY A 138 0.39 -4.88 17.38
C GLY A 138 -0.06 -3.85 18.40
N ARG A 139 0.75 -3.57 19.42
CA ARG A 139 0.46 -2.50 20.40
C ARG A 139 0.43 -1.12 19.76
N GLU A 140 1.35 -0.83 18.81
CA GLU A 140 1.32 0.45 18.07
C GLU A 140 0.04 0.61 17.24
N ILE A 141 -0.44 -0.47 16.58
CA ILE A 141 -1.69 -0.46 15.82
C ILE A 141 -2.90 -0.37 16.76
N GLY A 142 -2.90 -1.10 17.88
CA GLY A 142 -3.94 -1.01 18.90
C GLY A 142 -4.07 0.40 19.47
N TYR A 143 -2.94 1.05 19.81
CA TYR A 143 -2.94 2.46 20.22
C TYR A 143 -3.49 3.39 19.13
N PHE A 144 -3.08 3.18 17.89
CA PHE A 144 -3.62 3.95 16.75
C PHE A 144 -5.14 3.81 16.65
N GLN A 145 -5.66 2.60 16.79
CA GLN A 145 -7.10 2.35 16.76
C GLN A 145 -7.84 2.98 17.95
N SER A 146 -7.29 2.87 19.14
CA SER A 146 -7.90 3.50 20.35
C SER A 146 -7.89 5.02 20.28
N PHE A 147 -6.93 5.62 19.58
CA PHE A 147 -6.82 7.07 19.44
C PHE A 147 -7.72 7.64 18.32
N TYR A 148 -7.75 6.98 17.16
CA TYR A 148 -8.45 7.49 15.98
C TYR A 148 -9.82 6.87 15.77
N HIS A 149 -10.12 5.73 16.35
CA HIS A 149 -11.37 4.98 16.15
C HIS A 149 -11.68 4.77 14.66
N THR A 150 -10.68 4.29 13.91
CA THR A 150 -10.82 4.13 12.46
C THR A 150 -11.67 2.92 12.09
N ALA A 151 -12.33 3.01 10.94
CA ALA A 151 -13.09 1.94 10.31
C ALA A 151 -12.66 1.78 8.84
N PRO A 152 -13.02 0.68 8.17
CA PRO A 152 -12.85 0.57 6.72
C PRO A 152 -13.56 1.72 6.01
N ARG A 153 -12.88 2.38 5.08
CA ARG A 153 -13.43 3.54 4.35
C ARG A 153 -13.38 3.39 2.83
N VAL A 154 -12.36 2.75 2.33
CA VAL A 154 -12.24 2.56 0.90
C VAL A 154 -11.39 1.33 0.57
N PHE A 155 -11.86 0.57 -0.40
CA PHE A 155 -11.07 -0.43 -1.11
C PHE A 155 -10.34 0.22 -2.27
N ILE A 156 -9.06 -0.11 -2.46
CA ILE A 156 -8.28 0.26 -3.65
C ILE A 156 -7.54 -0.96 -4.15
N GLY A 157 -7.90 -1.40 -5.35
CA GLY A 157 -7.26 -2.46 -6.11
C GLY A 157 -6.41 -1.91 -7.26
N TYR A 158 -5.37 -2.63 -7.63
CA TYR A 158 -4.57 -2.34 -8.82
C TYR A 158 -3.71 -3.53 -9.22
N ASP A 159 -3.38 -3.60 -10.50
CA ASP A 159 -2.56 -4.66 -11.05
C ASP A 159 -1.11 -4.18 -11.13
N ARG A 160 -0.19 -4.99 -10.60
CA ARG A 160 1.22 -4.63 -10.45
C ARG A 160 2.13 -5.53 -11.25
N LEU A 161 3.04 -4.91 -12.00
CA LEU A 161 4.29 -5.52 -12.46
C LEU A 161 5.44 -4.99 -11.61
N ALA A 162 6.32 -5.87 -11.14
CA ALA A 162 7.46 -5.48 -10.32
C ALA A 162 8.77 -6.00 -10.89
N PHE A 163 9.81 -5.17 -10.81
CA PHE A 163 11.15 -5.46 -11.28
C PHE A 163 12.18 -5.07 -10.23
N ALA A 164 13.30 -5.78 -10.23
CA ALA A 164 14.50 -5.43 -9.50
C ALA A 164 15.63 -5.12 -10.52
N GLY A 165 16.56 -4.28 -10.13
CA GLY A 165 17.76 -4.06 -10.93
C GLY A 165 18.60 -5.33 -11.00
N ALA A 166 19.10 -5.67 -12.20
CA ALA A 166 19.94 -6.85 -12.42
C ALA A 166 21.27 -6.74 -11.67
N GLU A 167 21.91 -5.58 -11.72
CA GLU A 167 23.18 -5.30 -11.03
C GLU A 167 23.00 -4.96 -9.55
N ASP A 168 21.93 -4.20 -9.20
CA ASP A 168 21.61 -3.83 -7.84
C ASP A 168 20.14 -4.13 -7.52
N PRO A 169 19.86 -5.26 -6.86
CA PRO A 169 18.48 -5.63 -6.49
C PRO A 169 17.76 -4.67 -5.54
N ARG A 170 18.48 -3.70 -4.94
CA ARG A 170 17.90 -2.64 -4.11
C ARG A 170 17.17 -1.59 -4.95
N VAL A 171 17.53 -1.45 -6.24
CA VAL A 171 16.75 -0.70 -7.22
C VAL A 171 15.47 -1.48 -7.51
N ARG A 172 14.32 -0.89 -7.21
CA ARG A 172 13.02 -1.53 -7.44
C ARG A 172 12.14 -0.60 -8.26
N ILE A 173 11.58 -1.15 -9.34
CA ILE A 173 10.65 -0.43 -10.22
C ILE A 173 9.34 -1.22 -10.24
N THR A 174 8.24 -0.55 -9.98
CA THR A 174 6.91 -1.15 -10.06
C THR A 174 6.01 -0.33 -10.96
N PHE A 175 5.17 -1.02 -11.72
CA PHE A 175 4.15 -0.42 -12.58
C PHE A 175 2.78 -0.85 -12.08
N ASP A 176 1.97 0.11 -11.68
CA ASP A 176 0.61 -0.07 -11.18
C ASP A 176 -0.39 0.43 -12.21
N GLY A 177 -1.12 -0.48 -12.81
CA GLY A 177 -2.19 -0.19 -13.77
C GLY A 177 -3.55 -0.60 -13.23
N ASN A 178 -4.59 -0.33 -14.02
CA ASN A 178 -5.96 -0.74 -13.71
C ASN A 178 -6.35 -0.38 -12.26
N LEU A 179 -6.10 0.88 -11.87
CA LEU A 179 -6.44 1.37 -10.53
C LEU A 179 -7.95 1.44 -10.39
N ARG A 180 -8.49 0.76 -9.38
CA ARG A 180 -9.93 0.68 -9.13
C ARG A 180 -10.25 0.87 -7.66
N TRP A 181 -11.47 1.31 -7.35
CA TRP A 181 -11.88 1.63 -6.00
C TRP A 181 -13.35 1.30 -5.76
N ARG A 182 -13.73 1.09 -4.50
CA ARG A 182 -15.11 1.04 -4.01
C ARG A 182 -15.17 1.49 -2.55
N ASP A 183 -16.31 2.00 -2.14
CA ASP A 183 -16.62 2.42 -0.78
C ASP A 183 -17.74 1.58 -0.13
N THR A 184 -18.16 0.54 -0.82
CA THR A 184 -19.07 -0.51 -0.35
C THR A 184 -18.34 -1.85 -0.29
N ASP A 185 -18.90 -2.84 0.40
CA ASP A 185 -18.33 -4.18 0.55
C ASP A 185 -16.83 -4.12 0.93
N LEU A 186 -16.56 -3.37 2.02
CA LEU A 186 -15.22 -3.07 2.48
C LEU A 186 -14.57 -4.26 3.20
N ASP A 187 -14.53 -5.37 2.50
CA ASP A 187 -13.80 -6.60 2.80
C ASP A 187 -12.91 -6.95 1.60
N LEU A 188 -11.87 -7.77 1.82
CA LEU A 188 -10.98 -8.21 0.74
C LEU A 188 -11.52 -9.46 0.03
N ARG A 189 -12.41 -10.24 0.67
CA ARG A 189 -12.94 -11.52 0.17
C ARG A 189 -13.93 -11.41 -0.99
N PRO A 190 -14.83 -10.39 -1.07
CA PRO A 190 -15.81 -10.30 -2.16
C PRO A 190 -15.20 -10.10 -3.55
N GLY A 191 -13.89 -9.96 -3.65
CA GLY A 191 -13.21 -9.79 -4.92
C GLY A 191 -12.42 -8.50 -5.02
N ASP A 192 -11.77 -8.34 -6.15
CA ASP A 192 -10.89 -7.22 -6.45
C ASP A 192 -11.52 -6.16 -7.36
N GLY A 193 -12.82 -6.27 -7.65
CA GLY A 193 -13.61 -5.36 -8.47
C GLY A 193 -13.79 -3.98 -7.85
N GLY A 194 -14.15 -3.02 -8.71
CA GLY A 194 -14.44 -1.63 -8.32
C GLY A 194 -14.54 -0.72 -9.53
N ALA A 195 -14.99 0.51 -9.31
CA ALA A 195 -15.01 1.54 -10.35
C ALA A 195 -13.58 2.01 -10.69
N PRO A 196 -13.27 2.39 -11.94
CA PRO A 196 -11.97 2.96 -12.28
C PRO A 196 -11.64 4.19 -11.42
N LEU A 197 -10.44 4.21 -10.85
CA LEU A 197 -9.96 5.36 -10.07
C LEU A 197 -9.53 6.52 -10.98
N LEU A 198 -9.05 6.19 -12.18
CA LEU A 198 -8.64 7.14 -13.22
C LEU A 198 -9.55 7.00 -14.42
N GLY A 199 -9.77 8.11 -15.13
CA GLY A 199 -10.52 8.12 -16.39
C GLY A 199 -9.67 7.78 -17.62
N ASP A 200 -8.45 7.30 -17.42
CA ASP A 200 -7.47 7.02 -18.47
C ASP A 200 -6.70 5.71 -18.16
N ASP A 201 -5.93 5.25 -19.13
CA ASP A 201 -5.14 4.02 -19.10
C ASP A 201 -3.69 4.22 -18.61
N ARG A 202 -3.39 5.39 -18.03
CA ARG A 202 -2.06 5.68 -17.51
C ARG A 202 -1.64 4.70 -16.42
N VAL A 203 -0.35 4.40 -16.44
CA VAL A 203 0.30 3.52 -15.47
C VAL A 203 1.12 4.34 -14.47
N LEU A 204 0.97 4.06 -13.19
CA LEU A 204 1.78 4.66 -12.15
C LEU A 204 3.04 3.85 -11.96
N MET A 205 4.17 4.39 -12.39
CA MET A 205 5.48 3.83 -12.07
C MET A 205 5.99 4.37 -10.74
N GLU A 206 6.46 3.48 -9.86
CA GLU A 206 7.17 3.84 -8.64
C GLU A 206 8.60 3.30 -8.72
N ILE A 207 9.59 4.19 -8.58
CA ILE A 207 11.02 3.83 -8.53
C ILE A 207 11.49 4.00 -7.09
N LYS A 208 12.10 2.96 -6.53
CA LYS A 208 12.74 2.97 -5.22
C LYS A 208 14.23 2.76 -5.37
N LEU A 209 15.01 3.68 -4.85
CA LEU A 209 16.45 3.73 -4.97
C LEU A 209 17.11 3.78 -3.60
N PRO A 210 18.24 3.08 -3.38
CA PRO A 210 19.01 3.18 -2.15
C PRO A 210 19.80 4.49 -2.04
N GLY A 211 19.92 5.24 -3.13
CA GLY A 211 20.70 6.49 -3.23
C GLY A 211 20.35 7.25 -4.51
N ALA A 212 21.34 7.80 -5.19
CA ALA A 212 21.17 8.49 -6.47
C ALA A 212 20.65 7.54 -7.56
N ALA A 213 19.85 8.08 -8.48
CA ALA A 213 19.39 7.31 -9.63
C ALA A 213 20.57 6.96 -10.55
N PRO A 214 20.65 5.70 -11.06
CA PRO A 214 21.61 5.35 -12.08
C PRO A 214 21.51 6.28 -13.30
N LEU A 215 22.66 6.67 -13.87
CA LEU A 215 22.69 7.63 -14.97
C LEU A 215 21.89 7.16 -16.19
N TRP A 216 21.96 5.86 -16.49
CA TRP A 216 21.20 5.27 -17.59
C TRP A 216 19.68 5.45 -17.40
N LEU A 217 19.19 5.31 -16.15
CA LEU A 217 17.77 5.47 -15.84
C LEU A 217 17.32 6.93 -15.99
N SER A 218 18.15 7.86 -15.49
CA SER A 218 17.84 9.29 -15.61
C SER A 218 17.82 9.75 -17.07
N ARG A 219 18.74 9.26 -17.91
CA ARG A 219 18.77 9.55 -19.35
C ARG A 219 17.53 8.98 -20.05
N LEU A 220 17.21 7.71 -19.81
CA LEU A 220 16.04 7.05 -20.41
C LEU A 220 14.72 7.77 -20.04
N LEU A 221 14.55 8.17 -18.77
CA LEU A 221 13.37 8.92 -18.35
C LEU A 221 13.26 10.27 -19.07
N SER A 222 14.39 10.96 -19.28
CA SER A 222 14.43 12.22 -20.03
C SER A 222 14.10 12.02 -21.51
N GLU A 223 14.69 11.01 -22.16
CA GLU A 223 14.42 10.66 -23.57
C GLU A 223 12.95 10.31 -23.80
N LEU A 224 12.33 9.61 -22.85
CA LEU A 224 10.90 9.29 -22.91
C LEU A 224 9.99 10.42 -22.41
N SER A 225 10.55 11.58 -22.03
CA SER A 225 9.78 12.69 -21.46
C SER A 225 8.91 12.29 -20.24
N VAL A 226 9.47 11.44 -19.37
CA VAL A 226 8.82 10.94 -18.16
C VAL A 226 9.31 11.72 -16.95
N PHE A 227 8.42 12.51 -16.34
CA PHE A 227 8.76 13.42 -15.24
C PHE A 227 8.17 12.97 -13.89
N PRO A 228 8.85 13.28 -12.77
CA PRO A 228 8.37 12.95 -11.43
C PRO A 228 7.02 13.60 -11.12
N THR A 229 6.19 12.86 -10.41
CA THR A 229 4.89 13.33 -9.94
C THR A 229 4.65 13.03 -8.48
N SER A 230 3.71 13.73 -7.86
CA SER A 230 3.21 13.42 -6.52
C SER A 230 1.82 12.81 -6.65
N PHE A 231 1.69 11.55 -6.26
CA PHE A 231 0.41 10.84 -6.33
C PHE A 231 0.20 9.92 -5.12
N SER A 232 -1.00 9.94 -4.59
CA SER A 232 -1.50 9.03 -3.56
C SER A 232 -2.79 8.39 -4.04
N LYS A 233 -2.82 7.07 -4.19
CA LYS A 233 -4.02 6.34 -4.63
C LYS A 233 -5.23 6.68 -3.75
N TYR A 234 -5.06 6.62 -2.42
CA TYR A 234 -6.12 6.98 -1.48
C TYR A 234 -6.45 8.48 -1.53
N GLY A 235 -5.45 9.36 -1.61
CA GLY A 235 -5.68 10.80 -1.76
C GLY A 235 -6.47 11.13 -3.03
N ALA A 236 -6.14 10.52 -4.16
CA ALA A 236 -6.87 10.73 -5.40
C ALA A 236 -8.31 10.21 -5.33
N CYS A 237 -8.52 9.04 -4.70
CA CYS A 237 -9.86 8.51 -4.47
C CYS A 237 -10.69 9.46 -3.61
N TYR A 238 -10.13 9.92 -2.48
CA TYR A 238 -10.81 10.85 -1.60
C TYR A 238 -11.19 12.14 -2.32
N SER A 239 -10.23 12.81 -2.96
CA SER A 239 -10.46 14.12 -3.58
C SER A 239 -11.44 14.06 -4.76
N ARG A 240 -11.44 12.95 -5.52
CA ARG A 240 -12.27 12.84 -6.73
C ARG A 240 -13.68 12.32 -6.45
N TYR A 241 -13.85 11.47 -5.46
CA TYR A 241 -15.09 10.71 -5.29
C TYR A 241 -15.70 10.84 -3.90
N LEU A 242 -14.91 10.72 -2.83
CA LEU A 242 -15.45 10.68 -1.48
C LEU A 242 -15.78 12.08 -0.94
N LEU A 243 -14.91 13.06 -1.17
CA LEU A 243 -15.14 14.45 -0.75
C LEU A 243 -16.37 15.07 -1.40
N PRO A 244 -16.59 14.99 -2.74
CA PRO A 244 -17.78 15.55 -3.37
C PRO A 244 -19.09 14.93 -2.84
N ARG A 245 -19.11 13.62 -2.55
CA ARG A 245 -20.27 12.93 -1.96
C ARG A 245 -20.55 13.42 -0.55
N ALA A 246 -19.53 13.50 0.30
CA ALA A 246 -19.69 13.99 1.67
C ALA A 246 -20.19 15.43 1.71
N CYS A 247 -19.75 16.30 0.78
CA CYS A 247 -20.27 17.67 0.67
C CYS A 247 -21.74 17.69 0.23
N ALA A 248 -22.12 16.85 -0.73
CA ALA A 248 -23.50 16.77 -1.20
C ALA A 248 -24.47 16.26 -0.10
N GLU A 249 -24.07 15.25 0.66
CA GLU A 249 -24.86 14.71 1.78
C GLU A 249 -25.05 15.73 2.91
N ASN A 250 -24.04 16.54 3.22
CA ASN A 250 -24.15 17.59 4.22
C ASN A 250 -25.08 18.70 3.77
N SER A 251 -25.03 19.12 2.50
CA SER A 251 -25.92 20.14 1.94
C SER A 251 -27.39 19.71 1.98
N LEU A 252 -27.67 18.42 1.74
CA LEU A 252 -29.04 17.88 1.83
C LEU A 252 -29.56 17.88 3.28
N LYS A 253 -28.71 17.51 4.25
CA LYS A 253 -29.09 17.52 5.67
C LYS A 253 -29.34 18.92 6.22
N GLU A 254 -28.61 19.92 5.76
CA GLU A 254 -28.83 21.33 6.11
C GLU A 254 -30.15 21.86 5.51
N ALA A 255 -30.50 21.43 4.28
CA ALA A 255 -31.77 21.81 3.65
C ALA A 255 -33.00 21.22 4.40
N ASP A 256 -32.90 19.96 4.85
CA ASP A 256 -33.96 19.27 5.60
C ASP A 256 -34.15 19.84 7.02
N HIS A 257 -33.16 20.54 7.59
CA HIS A 257 -33.25 21.19 8.91
C HIS A 257 -33.85 22.61 8.85
N CYS A 258 -33.94 23.18 7.66
CA CYS A 258 -34.48 24.51 7.40
C CYS A 258 -35.94 24.50 6.88
N ALA A 259 -36.51 23.32 6.67
CA ALA A 259 -37.87 23.10 6.24
C ALA A 259 -38.75 22.65 7.41
#